data_0cb1df8a54e660f503cf2ed0fc133f45
#
_entry.id   0cb1df8a54e660f503cf2ed0fc133f45
#
_cell.length_a   1.000
_cell.length_b   1.000
_cell.length_c   1.000
_cell.angle_alpha   90.00
_cell.angle_beta   90.00
_cell.angle_gamma   90.00
#
_symmetry.space_group_name_H-M   'P 1'
#
loop_
_entity.id
_entity.type
_entity.pdbx_description
1 polymer ?
#
loop_
_entity_poly.entity_id
_entity_poly.type
_entity_poly.pdbx_seq_one_letter_code
_entity_poly.pdbx_strand_id
1 'polypeptide(L)'
;MHNSWNLIDVRYLLGIMADTPIPAGLHPGPYVHDIISAGTAHRAHSIFYGHIEGNQLDVRRCDRGFWEHTPIPDRVCRYIALAGFEGVLESGYQMVDHSLITSLVERWRPETHTFHLPVGEATVTLQDVEVLWGLHIDGPPVIGVDTYRSIQEWGAICEELLGFSPAVGYFDGQRLKLGCLARALDTGLPADASDAECRQRARIYILLILGGHLLSDKSGNKVPLLYLPLLRDLETVGQYSWGSACLATLYRSLCDATNPAKSAIAGPLVLLQVVSIPVQ
;
A
#
# COMPACT_ATOMS: atom_id res chain seq x y z
N MET A 1 -24.98 -2.00 -13.84
CA MET A 1 -25.75 -1.25 -12.81
C MET A 1 -24.71 -0.43 -12.06
N HIS A 2 -24.78 0.90 -12.18
CA HIS A 2 -23.85 1.80 -11.49
C HIS A 2 -24.21 1.80 -10.01
N ASN A 3 -23.36 1.20 -9.18
CA ASN A 3 -23.41 1.43 -7.75
C ASN A 3 -22.79 2.81 -7.47
N SER A 4 -23.65 3.83 -7.40
CA SER A 4 -23.28 5.10 -6.79
C SER A 4 -23.19 4.86 -5.28
N TRP A 5 -21.98 4.57 -4.78
CA TRP A 5 -21.69 4.62 -3.36
C TRP A 5 -21.83 6.07 -2.92
N ASN A 6 -22.86 6.35 -2.14
CA ASN A 6 -22.99 7.63 -1.46
C ASN A 6 -21.79 7.76 -0.51
N LEU A 7 -20.85 8.59 -0.90
CA LEU A 7 -19.79 9.10 -0.03
C LEU A 7 -20.48 9.73 1.17
N ILE A 8 -20.56 9.01 2.28
CA ILE A 8 -20.83 9.64 3.57
C ILE A 8 -19.66 10.60 3.76
N ASP A 9 -20.00 11.87 3.86
CA ASP A 9 -19.02 12.96 3.85
C ASP A 9 -18.07 12.74 5.03
N VAL A 10 -16.87 12.25 4.75
CA VAL A 10 -15.81 12.01 5.76
C VAL A 10 -15.53 13.29 6.57
N ARG A 11 -15.83 14.45 6.00
CA ARG A 11 -15.85 15.74 6.69
C ARG A 11 -16.74 15.73 7.93
N TYR A 12 -17.81 14.91 7.93
CA TYR A 12 -18.68 14.74 9.09
C TYR A 12 -17.99 13.96 10.22
N LEU A 13 -17.24 12.92 9.89
CA LEU A 13 -16.44 12.16 10.87
C LEU A 13 -15.25 12.95 11.42
N LEU A 14 -14.71 13.86 10.60
CA LEU A 14 -13.62 14.74 11.00
C LEU A 14 -14.12 16.02 11.72
N GLY A 15 -15.45 16.18 11.92
CA GLY A 15 -16.05 17.40 12.47
C GLY A 15 -15.97 18.59 11.53
N ILE A 16 -15.71 18.37 10.24
CA ILE A 16 -15.62 19.39 9.20
C ILE A 16 -16.93 19.35 8.40
N MET A 17 -17.91 20.17 8.77
CA MET A 17 -19.08 20.41 7.94
C MET A 17 -18.66 21.22 6.70
N ALA A 18 -19.17 20.83 5.52
CA ALA A 18 -18.73 21.32 4.21
C ALA A 18 -18.76 22.86 4.02
N ASP A 19 -19.51 23.58 4.83
CA ASP A 19 -19.72 25.03 4.71
C ASP A 19 -19.55 25.82 6.02
N THR A 20 -19.07 25.19 7.09
CA THR A 20 -18.71 25.92 8.31
C THR A 20 -17.22 26.17 8.34
N PRO A 21 -16.75 27.43 8.52
CA PRO A 21 -15.33 27.66 8.78
C PRO A 21 -14.93 26.83 10.00
N ILE A 22 -13.78 26.13 9.89
CA ILE A 22 -13.19 25.41 11.03
C ILE A 22 -13.22 26.35 12.22
N PRO A 23 -13.85 26.00 13.35
CA PRO A 23 -13.89 26.89 14.48
C PRO A 23 -12.45 27.30 14.84
N ALA A 24 -12.20 28.58 14.89
CA ALA A 24 -10.92 29.11 15.33
C ALA A 24 -10.64 28.53 16.71
N GLY A 25 -9.72 27.55 16.79
CA GLY A 25 -9.38 26.89 18.05
C GLY A 25 -9.44 25.35 18.05
N LEU A 26 -9.77 24.68 16.93
CA LEU A 26 -9.66 23.21 16.88
C LEU A 26 -8.16 22.83 16.79
N HIS A 27 -7.55 22.64 17.97
CA HIS A 27 -6.14 22.26 18.04
C HIS A 27 -5.95 20.83 17.48
N PRO A 28 -5.00 20.59 16.56
CA PRO A 28 -4.83 19.30 15.89
C PRO A 28 -4.25 18.20 16.80
N GLY A 29 -3.91 18.51 18.02
CA GLY A 29 -3.30 17.57 18.95
C GLY A 29 -3.54 17.94 20.41
N PRO A 30 -2.94 17.21 21.36
CA PRO A 30 -3.06 17.49 22.77
C PRO A 30 -2.51 18.89 23.08
N TYR A 31 -3.19 19.61 23.98
CA TYR A 31 -2.78 20.94 24.41
C TYR A 31 -1.48 20.94 25.23
N VAL A 32 -1.12 19.79 25.80
CA VAL A 32 0.10 19.59 26.58
C VAL A 32 1.11 18.83 25.75
N HIS A 33 2.11 19.51 25.23
CA HIS A 33 3.11 18.93 24.33
C HIS A 33 4.03 17.90 25.00
N ASP A 34 4.15 17.93 26.32
CA ASP A 34 5.02 17.03 27.09
C ASP A 34 4.51 15.56 27.11
N ILE A 35 3.25 15.34 26.72
CA ILE A 35 2.65 14.01 26.66
C ILE A 35 3.07 13.25 25.40
N ILE A 36 3.39 13.96 24.32
CA ILE A 36 3.74 13.37 23.02
C ILE A 36 5.07 13.94 22.55
N SER A 37 6.09 13.09 22.45
CA SER A 37 7.46 13.49 22.10
C SER A 37 7.59 14.13 20.72
N ALA A 38 6.72 13.77 19.76
CA ALA A 38 6.74 14.28 18.39
C ALA A 38 5.81 15.49 18.18
N GLY A 39 5.13 16.01 19.20
CA GLY A 39 4.10 17.03 19.07
C GLY A 39 4.55 18.28 18.31
N THR A 40 5.74 18.79 18.57
CA THR A 40 6.30 20.00 17.92
C THR A 40 6.86 19.73 16.51
N ALA A 41 7.24 18.49 16.21
CA ALA A 41 7.75 18.09 14.90
C ALA A 41 6.66 17.60 13.96
N HIS A 42 5.40 17.62 14.38
CA HIS A 42 4.27 17.11 13.63
C HIS A 42 3.76 18.13 12.61
N ARG A 43 3.40 17.67 11.39
CA ARG A 43 2.86 18.49 10.31
C ARG A 43 1.66 19.35 10.75
N ALA A 44 0.68 18.75 11.44
CA ALA A 44 -0.51 19.47 11.89
C ALA A 44 -0.17 20.64 12.83
N HIS A 45 0.79 20.45 13.74
CA HIS A 45 1.28 21.52 14.60
C HIS A 45 1.92 22.65 13.77
N SER A 46 2.77 22.28 12.81
CA SER A 46 3.44 23.29 11.95
C SER A 46 2.46 24.09 11.11
N ILE A 47 1.36 23.47 10.62
CA ILE A 47 0.28 24.16 9.91
C ILE A 47 -0.49 25.07 10.86
N PHE A 48 -0.89 24.57 12.03
CA PHE A 48 -1.70 25.30 12.99
C PHE A 48 -1.01 26.61 13.46
N TYR A 49 0.31 26.57 13.66
CA TYR A 49 1.10 27.74 14.04
C TYR A 49 1.64 28.56 12.85
N GLY A 50 1.26 28.21 11.62
CA GLY A 50 1.65 28.95 10.42
C GLY A 50 3.12 28.81 10.03
N HIS A 51 3.81 27.76 10.50
CA HIS A 51 5.21 27.50 10.16
C HIS A 51 5.36 26.93 8.74
N ILE A 52 4.33 26.24 8.24
CA ILE A 52 4.24 25.72 6.86
C ILE A 52 2.82 25.92 6.32
N GLU A 53 2.69 25.94 5.01
CA GLU A 53 1.39 25.91 4.34
C GLU A 53 0.73 24.52 4.45
N GLY A 54 -0.59 24.48 4.61
CA GLY A 54 -1.40 23.27 4.68
C GLY A 54 -1.61 22.62 3.31
N ASN A 55 -0.53 22.38 2.56
CA ASN A 55 -0.61 21.77 1.23
C ASN A 55 -1.00 20.29 1.32
N GLN A 56 -1.82 19.87 0.36
CA GLN A 56 -2.20 18.48 0.18
C GLN A 56 -0.98 17.59 -0.08
N LEU A 57 -0.94 16.41 0.55
CA LEU A 57 0.10 15.43 0.30
C LEU A 57 -0.09 14.78 -1.08
N ASP A 58 1.02 14.59 -1.79
CA ASP A 58 1.04 13.82 -3.02
C ASP A 58 0.97 12.33 -2.69
N VAL A 59 -0.12 11.69 -3.09
CA VAL A 59 -0.32 10.24 -2.91
C VAL A 59 0.38 9.49 -4.02
N ARG A 60 1.48 8.83 -3.67
CA ARG A 60 2.29 8.03 -4.62
C ARG A 60 1.71 6.63 -4.76
N ARG A 61 1.10 6.35 -5.92
CA ARG A 61 0.58 5.03 -6.29
C ARG A 61 1.22 4.55 -7.58
N CYS A 62 1.50 3.25 -7.65
CA CYS A 62 2.07 2.61 -8.83
C CYS A 62 1.38 1.29 -9.19
N ASP A 63 0.16 1.10 -8.76
CA ASP A 63 -0.68 -0.06 -9.07
C ASP A 63 -1.39 0.04 -10.44
N ARG A 64 -1.29 1.17 -11.14
CA ARG A 64 -1.89 1.36 -12.46
C ARG A 64 -1.45 0.28 -13.44
N GLY A 65 -0.15 -0.02 -13.52
CA GLY A 65 0.37 -1.06 -14.40
C GLY A 65 -0.15 -2.46 -14.08
N PHE A 66 -0.62 -2.72 -12.87
CA PHE A 66 -1.33 -3.95 -12.52
C PHE A 66 -2.77 -3.92 -13.06
N TRP A 67 -3.51 -2.85 -12.77
CA TRP A 67 -4.94 -2.76 -13.11
C TRP A 67 -5.19 -2.59 -14.61
N GLU A 68 -4.24 -2.07 -15.39
CA GLU A 68 -4.30 -2.00 -16.85
C GLU A 68 -4.24 -3.37 -17.52
N HIS A 69 -3.75 -4.41 -16.81
CA HIS A 69 -3.65 -5.80 -17.33
C HIS A 69 -4.77 -6.71 -16.78
N THR A 70 -5.87 -6.14 -16.35
CA THR A 70 -7.09 -6.87 -15.99
C THR A 70 -8.10 -6.88 -17.17
N PRO A 71 -8.90 -7.94 -17.38
CA PRO A 71 -9.02 -9.14 -16.55
C PRO A 71 -7.82 -10.09 -16.67
N ILE A 72 -7.45 -10.68 -15.54
CA ILE A 72 -6.38 -11.68 -15.46
C ILE A 72 -6.94 -13.02 -15.96
N PRO A 73 -6.21 -13.81 -16.76
CA PRO A 73 -6.67 -15.13 -17.19
C PRO A 73 -6.95 -16.05 -15.99
N ASP A 74 -8.08 -16.78 -15.99
CA ASP A 74 -8.52 -17.65 -14.89
C ASP A 74 -7.43 -18.65 -14.44
N ARG A 75 -6.66 -19.18 -15.39
CA ARG A 75 -5.55 -20.10 -15.10
C ARG A 75 -4.45 -19.45 -14.25
N VAL A 76 -4.28 -18.13 -14.36
CA VAL A 76 -3.33 -17.34 -13.57
C VAL A 76 -3.96 -16.94 -12.24
N CYS A 77 -5.24 -16.54 -12.23
CA CYS A 77 -5.98 -16.19 -11.02
C CYS A 77 -5.91 -17.30 -9.97
N ARG A 78 -6.01 -18.57 -10.38
CA ARG A 78 -5.88 -19.72 -9.47
C ARG A 78 -4.58 -19.72 -8.68
N TYR A 79 -3.46 -19.32 -9.29
CA TYR A 79 -2.17 -19.26 -8.61
C TYR A 79 -2.02 -18.03 -7.72
N ILE A 80 -2.69 -16.93 -8.07
CA ILE A 80 -2.74 -15.73 -7.22
C ILE A 80 -3.60 -16.01 -5.98
N ALA A 81 -4.74 -16.71 -6.15
CA ALA A 81 -5.59 -17.18 -5.05
C ALA A 81 -4.84 -18.16 -4.14
N LEU A 82 -4.16 -19.16 -4.74
CA LEU A 82 -3.34 -20.12 -4.00
C LEU A 82 -2.26 -19.43 -3.15
N ALA A 83 -1.71 -18.34 -3.66
CA ALA A 83 -0.73 -17.51 -2.98
C ALA A 83 -1.34 -16.57 -1.91
N GLY A 84 -2.68 -16.56 -1.73
CA GLY A 84 -3.36 -15.77 -0.71
C GLY A 84 -3.62 -14.30 -1.07
N PHE A 85 -3.60 -13.94 -2.37
CA PHE A 85 -3.82 -12.56 -2.83
C PHE A 85 -5.16 -12.35 -3.55
N GLU A 86 -6.10 -13.31 -3.46
CA GLU A 86 -7.39 -13.26 -4.15
C GLU A 86 -8.22 -12.05 -3.71
N GLY A 87 -8.36 -11.80 -2.40
CA GLY A 87 -9.15 -10.69 -1.89
C GLY A 87 -8.63 -9.32 -2.32
N VAL A 88 -7.32 -9.20 -2.58
CA VAL A 88 -6.75 -7.98 -3.16
C VAL A 88 -7.27 -7.77 -4.58
N LEU A 89 -7.39 -8.85 -5.38
CA LEU A 89 -7.96 -8.79 -6.73
C LEU A 89 -9.46 -8.41 -6.68
N GLU A 90 -10.21 -9.02 -5.77
CA GLU A 90 -11.63 -8.78 -5.61
C GLU A 90 -11.95 -7.35 -5.18
N SER A 91 -11.05 -6.71 -4.40
CA SER A 91 -11.20 -5.31 -3.99
C SER A 91 -11.22 -4.34 -5.15
N GLY A 92 -10.63 -4.71 -6.28
CA GLY A 92 -10.59 -3.92 -7.51
C GLY A 92 -9.79 -2.61 -7.40
N TYR A 93 -9.80 -1.86 -8.50
CA TYR A 93 -9.19 -0.53 -8.51
C TYR A 93 -10.06 0.47 -7.77
N GLN A 94 -9.50 1.15 -6.79
CA GLN A 94 -10.16 2.22 -6.05
C GLN A 94 -9.35 3.51 -6.19
N MET A 95 -10.03 4.61 -6.46
CA MET A 95 -9.39 5.94 -6.42
C MET A 95 -9.13 6.33 -4.97
N VAL A 96 -7.97 6.94 -4.73
CA VAL A 96 -7.62 7.45 -3.41
C VAL A 96 -7.90 8.95 -3.35
N ASP A 97 -8.66 9.37 -2.34
CA ASP A 97 -8.91 10.78 -2.05
C ASP A 97 -7.72 11.37 -1.31
N HIS A 98 -6.95 12.19 -2.01
CA HIS A 98 -5.75 12.84 -1.46
C HIS A 98 -6.07 13.78 -0.29
N SER A 99 -7.24 14.44 -0.31
CA SER A 99 -7.67 15.35 0.75
C SER A 99 -7.98 14.58 2.03
N LEU A 100 -8.69 13.45 1.89
CA LEU A 100 -8.95 12.55 3.00
C LEU A 100 -7.66 12.02 3.62
N ILE A 101 -6.75 11.48 2.79
CA ILE A 101 -5.47 10.96 3.28
C ILE A 101 -4.68 12.05 4.01
N THR A 102 -4.61 13.25 3.45
CA THR A 102 -3.91 14.39 4.08
C THR A 102 -4.52 14.70 5.45
N SER A 103 -5.85 14.79 5.54
CA SER A 103 -6.56 15.06 6.78
C SER A 103 -6.33 13.97 7.84
N LEU A 104 -6.29 12.70 7.42
CA LEU A 104 -5.98 11.58 8.32
C LEU A 104 -4.53 11.62 8.82
N VAL A 105 -3.57 11.94 7.94
CA VAL A 105 -2.16 12.12 8.36
C VAL A 105 -2.02 13.22 9.41
N GLU A 106 -2.76 14.31 9.27
CA GLU A 106 -2.75 15.40 10.26
C GLU A 106 -3.35 15.00 11.62
N ARG A 107 -4.16 13.94 11.65
CA ARG A 107 -4.72 13.34 12.87
C ARG A 107 -3.93 12.16 13.42
N TRP A 108 -2.99 11.62 12.63
CA TRP A 108 -2.18 10.48 13.04
C TRP A 108 -1.23 10.82 14.18
N ARG A 109 -1.14 9.92 15.17
CA ARG A 109 -0.19 10.03 16.28
C ARG A 109 0.83 8.89 16.19
N PRO A 110 2.09 9.22 15.84
CA PRO A 110 3.15 8.21 15.73
C PRO A 110 3.42 7.45 17.02
N GLU A 111 3.15 8.06 18.16
CA GLU A 111 3.42 7.49 19.48
C GLU A 111 2.47 6.36 19.85
N THR A 112 1.20 6.48 19.47
CA THR A 112 0.14 5.50 19.77
C THR A 112 -0.26 4.68 18.55
N HIS A 113 0.18 5.09 17.36
CA HIS A 113 -0.28 4.55 16.07
C HIS A 113 -1.81 4.61 15.91
N THR A 114 -2.39 5.75 16.29
CA THR A 114 -3.82 6.02 16.20
C THR A 114 -4.12 7.36 15.53
N PHE A 115 -5.32 7.49 15.01
CA PHE A 115 -5.91 8.75 14.57
C PHE A 115 -6.61 9.40 15.75
N HIS A 116 -6.21 10.61 16.10
CA HIS A 116 -6.87 11.42 17.13
C HIS A 116 -8.07 12.14 16.53
N LEU A 117 -9.26 11.60 16.73
CA LEU A 117 -10.53 12.11 16.22
C LEU A 117 -11.34 12.80 17.34
N PRO A 118 -12.29 13.70 17.00
CA PRO A 118 -13.13 14.36 17.99
C PRO A 118 -13.94 13.39 18.88
N VAL A 119 -14.22 12.20 18.38
CA VAL A 119 -15.00 11.15 19.04
C VAL A 119 -14.13 10.14 19.82
N GLY A 120 -12.82 10.24 19.73
CA GLY A 120 -11.87 9.31 20.37
C GLY A 120 -10.72 8.92 19.43
N GLU A 121 -9.98 7.91 19.80
CA GLU A 121 -8.89 7.37 19.01
C GLU A 121 -9.34 6.15 18.20
N ALA A 122 -8.88 6.05 16.97
CA ALA A 122 -9.13 4.92 16.08
C ALA A 122 -7.86 4.54 15.32
N THR A 123 -7.78 3.30 14.85
CA THR A 123 -6.67 2.87 13.98
C THR A 123 -7.14 1.76 13.06
N VAL A 124 -6.35 1.48 12.01
CA VAL A 124 -6.51 0.29 11.18
C VAL A 124 -5.83 -0.88 11.90
N THR A 125 -6.51 -1.99 12.02
CA THR A 125 -6.03 -3.19 12.73
C THR A 125 -5.64 -4.31 11.76
N LEU A 126 -4.99 -5.35 12.26
CA LEU A 126 -4.73 -6.57 11.49
C LEU A 126 -6.03 -7.23 11.03
N GLN A 127 -7.05 -7.21 11.89
CA GLN A 127 -8.37 -7.76 11.56
C GLN A 127 -9.02 -7.02 10.38
N ASP A 128 -8.87 -5.70 10.31
CA ASP A 128 -9.37 -4.93 9.17
C ASP A 128 -8.68 -5.35 7.86
N VAL A 129 -7.36 -5.54 7.89
CA VAL A 129 -6.59 -5.98 6.71
C VAL A 129 -7.02 -7.39 6.26
N GLU A 130 -7.20 -8.31 7.20
CA GLU A 130 -7.66 -9.67 6.92
C GLU A 130 -9.07 -9.68 6.33
N VAL A 131 -10.00 -8.95 6.93
CA VAL A 131 -11.40 -8.89 6.47
C VAL A 131 -11.52 -8.21 5.10
N LEU A 132 -10.75 -7.13 4.85
CA LEU A 132 -10.87 -6.34 3.63
C LEU A 132 -10.14 -6.95 2.44
N TRP A 133 -9.02 -7.63 2.66
CA TRP A 133 -8.17 -8.14 1.59
C TRP A 133 -7.88 -9.64 1.67
N GLY A 134 -8.38 -10.33 2.68
CA GLY A 134 -8.11 -11.76 2.88
C GLY A 134 -6.63 -12.09 3.10
N LEU A 135 -5.79 -11.08 3.39
CA LEU A 135 -4.37 -11.29 3.58
C LEU A 135 -4.10 -11.94 4.94
N HIS A 136 -3.31 -13.00 4.93
CA HIS A 136 -2.94 -13.71 6.14
C HIS A 136 -2.18 -12.79 7.12
N ILE A 137 -2.60 -12.76 8.38
CA ILE A 137 -2.04 -11.90 9.43
C ILE A 137 -1.14 -12.66 10.40
N ASP A 138 -1.31 -13.98 10.47
CA ASP A 138 -0.49 -14.90 11.26
C ASP A 138 0.63 -15.53 10.40
N GLY A 139 1.45 -16.36 11.03
CA GLY A 139 2.47 -17.14 10.33
C GLY A 139 3.84 -16.47 10.25
N PRO A 140 4.76 -17.01 9.45
CA PRO A 140 6.11 -16.50 9.31
C PRO A 140 6.11 -15.03 8.84
N PRO A 141 6.99 -14.18 9.39
CA PRO A 141 7.07 -12.79 8.96
C PRO A 141 7.60 -12.70 7.51
N VAL A 142 7.15 -11.67 6.79
CA VAL A 142 7.65 -11.35 5.46
C VAL A 142 9.00 -10.65 5.58
N ILE A 143 10.04 -11.41 5.83
CA ILE A 143 11.43 -10.96 5.90
C ILE A 143 12.20 -11.62 4.76
N GLY A 144 12.73 -10.80 3.86
CA GLY A 144 13.66 -11.30 2.86
C GLY A 144 15.02 -11.63 3.49
N VAL A 145 15.76 -12.55 2.89
CA VAL A 145 17.15 -12.77 3.23
C VAL A 145 17.91 -11.55 2.70
N ASP A 146 18.47 -10.75 3.60
CA ASP A 146 19.29 -9.56 3.28
C ASP A 146 20.68 -10.01 2.79
N THR A 147 20.71 -10.75 1.69
CA THR A 147 21.91 -11.16 1.01
C THR A 147 22.05 -10.32 -0.25
N TYR A 148 23.12 -9.50 -0.30
CA TYR A 148 23.44 -8.79 -1.53
C TYR A 148 23.65 -9.79 -2.67
N ARG A 149 22.96 -9.55 -3.79
CA ARG A 149 23.14 -10.30 -5.03
C ARG A 149 23.52 -9.37 -6.16
N SER A 150 24.37 -9.85 -7.04
CA SER A 150 24.72 -9.16 -8.28
C SER A 150 23.53 -9.11 -9.24
N ILE A 151 23.58 -8.22 -10.22
CA ILE A 151 22.54 -8.12 -11.28
C ILE A 151 22.42 -9.45 -12.03
N GLN A 152 23.53 -10.15 -12.26
CA GLN A 152 23.56 -11.44 -12.95
C GLN A 152 22.80 -12.51 -12.15
N GLU A 153 23.02 -12.58 -10.84
CA GLU A 153 22.31 -13.52 -9.94
C GLU A 153 20.82 -13.20 -9.92
N TRP A 154 20.44 -11.92 -9.82
CA TRP A 154 19.05 -11.51 -9.91
C TRP A 154 18.43 -11.82 -11.28
N GLY A 155 19.19 -11.64 -12.36
CA GLY A 155 18.76 -12.02 -13.72
C GLY A 155 18.41 -13.50 -13.83
N ALA A 156 19.26 -14.37 -13.27
CA ALA A 156 19.01 -15.81 -13.25
C ALA A 156 17.76 -16.19 -12.42
N ILE A 157 17.56 -15.56 -11.25
CA ILE A 157 16.38 -15.77 -10.42
C ILE A 157 15.11 -15.28 -11.15
N CYS A 158 15.17 -14.14 -11.82
CA CYS A 158 14.07 -13.63 -12.61
C CYS A 158 13.74 -14.58 -13.77
N GLU A 159 14.75 -15.07 -14.49
CA GLU A 159 14.55 -16.05 -15.59
C GLU A 159 13.84 -17.31 -15.09
N GLU A 160 14.29 -17.85 -13.95
CA GLU A 160 13.67 -19.04 -13.36
C GLU A 160 12.22 -18.78 -12.92
N LEU A 161 11.99 -17.70 -12.15
CA LEU A 161 10.72 -17.49 -11.45
C LEU A 161 9.69 -16.66 -12.22
N LEU A 162 10.13 -15.80 -13.15
CA LEU A 162 9.28 -14.92 -13.94
C LEU A 162 9.25 -15.29 -15.43
N GLY A 163 10.15 -16.17 -15.90
CA GLY A 163 10.26 -16.60 -17.28
C GLY A 163 10.99 -15.62 -18.20
N PHE A 164 11.66 -14.62 -17.65
CA PHE A 164 12.50 -13.67 -18.42
C PHE A 164 13.58 -13.05 -17.54
N SER A 165 14.67 -12.63 -18.17
CA SER A 165 15.74 -11.87 -17.50
C SER A 165 15.60 -10.38 -17.82
N PRO A 166 15.35 -9.52 -16.82
CA PRO A 166 15.26 -8.08 -17.04
C PRO A 166 16.59 -7.49 -17.55
N ALA A 167 16.52 -6.53 -18.47
CA ALA A 167 17.70 -5.77 -18.89
C ALA A 167 18.28 -4.97 -17.70
N VAL A 168 19.61 -4.75 -17.70
CA VAL A 168 20.34 -4.10 -16.59
C VAL A 168 19.73 -2.77 -16.17
N GLY A 169 19.20 -1.97 -17.11
CA GLY A 169 18.58 -0.68 -16.83
C GLY A 169 17.27 -0.73 -16.05
N TYR A 170 16.69 -1.91 -15.84
CA TYR A 170 15.50 -2.09 -14.98
C TYR A 170 15.84 -2.38 -13.52
N PHE A 171 17.08 -2.73 -13.22
CA PHE A 171 17.54 -2.90 -11.85
C PHE A 171 17.95 -1.56 -11.24
N ASP A 172 17.70 -1.41 -9.95
CA ASP A 172 18.15 -0.30 -9.11
C ASP A 172 18.57 -0.87 -7.75
N GLY A 173 19.84 -1.23 -7.64
CA GLY A 173 20.34 -2.02 -6.51
C GLY A 173 19.60 -3.36 -6.40
N GLN A 174 18.99 -3.61 -5.27
CA GLN A 174 18.22 -4.83 -4.99
C GLN A 174 16.72 -4.69 -5.32
N ARG A 175 16.38 -3.80 -6.25
CA ARG A 175 14.99 -3.51 -6.65
C ARG A 175 14.81 -3.63 -8.16
N LEU A 176 13.59 -3.99 -8.58
CA LEU A 176 13.18 -4.05 -9.99
C LEU A 176 12.13 -2.98 -10.27
N LYS A 177 12.26 -2.28 -11.40
CA LYS A 177 11.26 -1.31 -11.85
C LYS A 177 9.95 -2.02 -12.23
N LEU A 178 8.82 -1.56 -11.71
CA LEU A 178 7.49 -2.12 -11.98
C LEU A 178 7.13 -2.08 -13.47
N GLY A 179 7.58 -1.06 -14.20
CA GLY A 179 7.38 -0.98 -15.64
C GLY A 179 8.02 -2.12 -16.45
N CYS A 180 9.02 -2.82 -15.90
CA CYS A 180 9.57 -4.03 -16.51
C CYS A 180 8.56 -5.20 -16.40
N LEU A 181 7.96 -5.35 -15.22
CA LEU A 181 6.96 -6.38 -14.95
C LEU A 181 5.68 -6.14 -15.77
N ALA A 182 5.21 -4.89 -15.83
CA ALA A 182 4.05 -4.52 -16.64
C ALA A 182 4.26 -4.86 -18.13
N ARG A 183 5.42 -4.49 -18.70
CA ARG A 183 5.75 -4.85 -20.09
C ARG A 183 5.78 -6.35 -20.35
N ALA A 184 6.20 -7.15 -19.38
CA ALA A 184 6.19 -8.60 -19.52
C ALA A 184 4.75 -9.15 -19.65
N LEU A 185 3.75 -8.39 -19.19
CA LEU A 185 2.34 -8.74 -19.32
C LEU A 185 1.74 -8.33 -20.67
N ASP A 186 2.35 -7.38 -21.41
CA ASP A 186 1.88 -6.93 -22.73
C ASP A 186 1.86 -8.08 -23.74
N THR A 187 2.78 -9.03 -23.61
CA THR A 187 2.69 -10.29 -24.34
C THR A 187 1.65 -11.18 -23.67
N GLY A 188 0.48 -11.32 -24.28
CA GLY A 188 -0.59 -12.17 -23.77
C GLY A 188 -0.12 -13.58 -23.39
N LEU A 189 -0.84 -14.25 -22.49
CA LEU A 189 -0.57 -15.65 -22.16
C LEU A 189 -1.08 -16.54 -23.31
N PRO A 190 -0.25 -17.42 -23.92
CA PRO A 190 -0.70 -18.35 -24.94
C PRO A 190 -1.86 -19.25 -24.42
N ALA A 191 -2.76 -19.64 -25.33
CA ALA A 191 -3.89 -20.50 -24.97
C ALA A 191 -3.44 -21.89 -24.47
N ASP A 192 -2.31 -22.37 -24.99
CA ASP A 192 -1.65 -23.62 -24.65
C ASP A 192 -0.54 -23.46 -23.60
N ALA A 193 -0.46 -22.31 -22.93
CA ALA A 193 0.55 -22.05 -21.92
C ALA A 193 0.62 -23.16 -20.88
N SER A 194 1.83 -23.58 -20.57
CA SER A 194 2.10 -24.58 -19.55
C SER A 194 1.76 -24.07 -18.15
N ASP A 195 1.68 -24.99 -17.22
CA ASP A 195 1.48 -24.68 -15.81
C ASP A 195 2.62 -23.82 -15.22
N ALA A 196 3.85 -24.07 -15.67
CA ALA A 196 5.02 -23.28 -15.30
C ALA A 196 4.89 -21.81 -15.76
N GLU A 197 4.46 -21.56 -17.00
CA GLU A 197 4.22 -20.22 -17.52
C GLU A 197 3.10 -19.51 -16.79
N CYS A 198 2.03 -20.22 -16.42
CA CYS A 198 0.96 -19.65 -15.58
C CYS A 198 1.47 -19.25 -14.19
N ARG A 199 2.32 -20.07 -13.55
CA ARG A 199 2.95 -19.76 -12.26
C ARG A 199 3.92 -18.57 -12.38
N GLN A 200 4.71 -18.50 -13.44
CA GLN A 200 5.59 -17.36 -13.72
C GLN A 200 4.78 -16.07 -13.89
N ARG A 201 3.71 -16.13 -14.67
CA ARG A 201 2.79 -15.00 -14.86
C ARG A 201 2.14 -14.54 -13.55
N ALA A 202 1.70 -15.47 -12.70
CA ALA A 202 1.14 -15.16 -11.40
C ALA A 202 2.12 -14.40 -10.50
N ARG A 203 3.40 -14.81 -10.48
CA ARG A 203 4.44 -14.10 -9.72
C ARG A 203 4.66 -12.68 -10.21
N ILE A 204 4.55 -12.42 -11.52
CA ILE A 204 4.63 -11.06 -12.07
C ILE A 204 3.49 -10.21 -11.53
N TYR A 205 2.25 -10.70 -11.54
CA TYR A 205 1.11 -9.99 -10.97
C TYR A 205 1.27 -9.75 -9.45
N ILE A 206 1.72 -10.76 -8.70
CA ILE A 206 1.94 -10.62 -7.25
C ILE A 206 3.02 -9.56 -6.96
N LEU A 207 4.13 -9.52 -7.71
CA LEU A 207 5.14 -8.48 -7.55
C LEU A 207 4.61 -7.08 -7.88
N LEU A 208 3.73 -6.94 -8.88
CA LEU A 208 3.07 -5.66 -9.19
C LEU A 208 2.13 -5.23 -8.06
N ILE A 209 1.36 -6.17 -7.46
CA ILE A 209 0.54 -5.91 -6.28
C ILE A 209 1.42 -5.47 -5.10
N LEU A 210 2.47 -6.22 -4.80
CA LEU A 210 3.36 -5.92 -3.68
C LEU A 210 4.03 -4.56 -3.84
N GLY A 211 4.65 -4.30 -4.98
CA GLY A 211 5.42 -3.07 -5.18
C GLY A 211 4.57 -1.85 -5.50
N GLY A 212 3.40 -2.02 -6.14
CA GLY A 212 2.56 -0.92 -6.58
C GLY A 212 1.42 -0.56 -5.63
N HIS A 213 0.98 -1.53 -4.81
CA HIS A 213 -0.23 -1.39 -3.99
C HIS A 213 0.01 -1.64 -2.50
N LEU A 214 0.43 -2.85 -2.10
CA LEU A 214 0.47 -3.27 -0.70
C LEU A 214 1.68 -2.75 0.08
N LEU A 215 2.87 -2.84 -0.52
CA LEU A 215 4.15 -2.52 0.12
C LEU A 215 4.88 -1.40 -0.65
N SER A 216 4.11 -0.53 -1.31
CA SER A 216 4.66 0.55 -2.13
C SER A 216 5.41 1.57 -1.28
N ASP A 217 6.55 2.02 -1.78
CA ASP A 217 7.35 3.09 -1.20
C ASP A 217 7.21 4.41 -1.98
N LYS A 218 7.82 5.48 -1.46
CA LYS A 218 7.76 6.80 -2.10
C LYS A 218 8.51 6.89 -3.44
N SER A 219 9.37 5.92 -3.79
CA SER A 219 9.97 5.84 -5.12
C SER A 219 8.93 5.51 -6.18
N GLY A 220 7.86 4.86 -5.74
CA GLY A 220 6.60 4.71 -6.45
C GLY A 220 6.64 3.84 -7.70
N ASN A 221 7.76 3.27 -8.09
CA ASN A 221 7.87 2.54 -9.35
C ASN A 221 8.78 1.31 -9.31
N LYS A 222 9.09 0.83 -8.12
CA LYS A 222 10.02 -0.29 -7.91
C LYS A 222 9.48 -1.26 -6.87
N VAL A 223 9.85 -2.53 -7.00
CA VAL A 223 9.59 -3.58 -6.01
C VAL A 223 10.92 -4.15 -5.53
N PRO A 224 11.11 -4.34 -4.22
CA PRO A 224 12.25 -5.06 -3.69
C PRO A 224 12.29 -6.50 -4.17
N LEU A 225 13.42 -6.91 -4.76
CA LEU A 225 13.59 -8.28 -5.25
C LEU A 225 13.68 -9.33 -4.15
N LEU A 226 13.86 -8.91 -2.90
CA LEU A 226 13.84 -9.80 -1.74
C LEU A 226 12.51 -10.59 -1.60
N TYR A 227 11.41 -10.09 -2.18
CA TYR A 227 10.13 -10.81 -2.18
C TYR A 227 10.10 -11.96 -3.19
N LEU A 228 10.85 -11.87 -4.30
CA LEU A 228 10.79 -12.86 -5.37
C LEU A 228 11.16 -14.29 -4.93
N PRO A 229 12.23 -14.51 -4.13
CA PRO A 229 12.50 -15.85 -3.59
C PRO A 229 11.40 -16.41 -2.69
N LEU A 230 10.66 -15.55 -1.97
CA LEU A 230 9.52 -15.97 -1.14
C LEU A 230 8.36 -16.50 -2.01
N LEU A 231 8.26 -16.05 -3.26
CA LEU A 231 7.24 -16.49 -4.23
C LEU A 231 7.63 -17.77 -4.99
N ARG A 232 8.74 -18.42 -4.64
CA ARG A 232 9.21 -19.65 -5.33
C ARG A 232 8.17 -20.75 -5.30
N ASP A 233 7.59 -20.98 -4.15
CA ASP A 233 6.52 -21.95 -3.94
C ASP A 233 5.20 -21.23 -3.61
N LEU A 234 4.32 -21.11 -4.62
CA LEU A 234 3.05 -20.40 -4.48
C LEU A 234 2.06 -21.10 -3.52
N GLU A 235 2.30 -22.36 -3.16
CA GLU A 235 1.46 -23.12 -2.23
C GLU A 235 1.75 -22.75 -0.77
N THR A 236 2.97 -22.31 -0.49
CA THR A 236 3.39 -21.93 0.86
C THR A 236 3.41 -20.41 1.08
N VAL A 237 3.47 -19.61 0.01
CA VAL A 237 3.58 -18.16 0.11
C VAL A 237 2.40 -17.51 0.84
N GLY A 238 1.20 -18.06 0.70
CA GLY A 238 -0.01 -17.60 1.39
C GLY A 238 0.04 -17.77 2.91
N GLN A 239 0.98 -18.59 3.43
CA GLN A 239 1.15 -18.79 4.88
C GLN A 239 1.95 -17.68 5.57
N TYR A 240 2.66 -16.83 4.80
CA TYR A 240 3.36 -15.69 5.36
C TYR A 240 2.37 -14.61 5.82
N SER A 241 2.74 -13.87 6.85
CA SER A 241 1.93 -12.76 7.40
C SER A 241 1.97 -11.50 6.51
N TRP A 242 1.47 -11.63 5.26
CA TRP A 242 1.42 -10.52 4.31
C TRP A 242 0.57 -9.35 4.80
N GLY A 243 -0.53 -9.65 5.54
CA GLY A 243 -1.37 -8.63 6.15
C GLY A 243 -0.62 -7.83 7.21
N SER A 244 0.22 -8.49 8.02
CA SER A 244 1.07 -7.80 9.01
C SER A 244 2.13 -6.92 8.34
N ALA A 245 2.75 -7.38 7.25
CA ALA A 245 3.70 -6.58 6.48
C ALA A 245 3.02 -5.35 5.85
N CYS A 246 1.80 -5.53 5.36
CA CYS A 246 0.98 -4.47 4.80
C CYS A 246 0.65 -3.40 5.86
N LEU A 247 0.14 -3.80 7.03
CA LEU A 247 -0.18 -2.87 8.12
C LEU A 247 1.07 -2.14 8.63
N ALA A 248 2.19 -2.85 8.79
CA ALA A 248 3.46 -2.25 9.18
C ALA A 248 3.94 -1.20 8.17
N THR A 249 3.72 -1.44 6.86
CA THR A 249 4.02 -0.49 5.79
C THR A 249 3.12 0.75 5.89
N LEU A 250 1.82 0.57 6.14
CA LEU A 250 0.88 1.67 6.35
C LEU A 250 1.30 2.55 7.53
N TYR A 251 1.57 1.95 8.68
CA TYR A 251 1.94 2.67 9.90
C TYR A 251 3.24 3.46 9.72
N ARG A 252 4.26 2.84 9.13
CA ARG A 252 5.52 3.53 8.81
C ARG A 252 5.29 4.72 7.88
N SER A 253 4.46 4.54 6.86
CA SER A 253 4.15 5.59 5.89
C SER A 253 3.39 6.76 6.52
N LEU A 254 2.44 6.49 7.41
CA LEU A 254 1.72 7.49 8.19
C LEU A 254 2.68 8.25 9.13
N CYS A 255 3.49 7.54 9.91
CA CYS A 255 4.49 8.16 10.80
C CYS A 255 5.46 9.05 10.03
N ASP A 256 5.96 8.61 8.88
CA ASP A 256 6.89 9.41 8.06
C ASP A 256 6.19 10.62 7.43
N ALA A 257 4.91 10.52 7.08
CA ALA A 257 4.16 11.62 6.48
C ALA A 257 3.76 12.71 7.47
N THR A 258 3.79 12.45 8.78
CA THR A 258 3.58 13.50 9.80
C THR A 258 4.73 14.51 9.87
N ASN A 259 5.89 14.17 9.32
CA ASN A 259 7.03 15.08 9.27
C ASN A 259 6.73 16.28 8.34
N PRO A 260 6.82 17.55 8.83
CA PRO A 260 6.53 18.76 8.04
C PRO A 260 7.34 18.88 6.74
N ALA A 261 8.53 18.29 6.70
CA ALA A 261 9.40 18.34 5.50
C ALA A 261 8.96 17.37 4.39
N LYS A 262 7.93 16.54 4.63
CA LYS A 262 7.44 15.57 3.65
C LYS A 262 6.24 16.13 2.88
N SER A 263 6.27 15.98 1.56
CA SER A 263 5.21 16.41 0.65
C SER A 263 4.43 15.24 0.03
N ALA A 264 4.84 14.00 0.31
CA ALA A 264 4.24 12.81 -0.30
C ALA A 264 4.10 11.65 0.68
N ILE A 265 3.12 10.81 0.43
CA ILE A 265 2.88 9.55 1.13
C ILE A 265 2.70 8.41 0.11
N ALA A 266 3.09 7.20 0.48
CA ALA A 266 2.86 5.97 -0.29
C ALA A 266 2.42 4.86 0.67
N GLY A 267 2.04 3.70 0.15
CA GLY A 267 1.61 2.54 0.94
C GLY A 267 0.18 2.13 0.63
N PRO A 268 -0.39 1.20 1.40
CA PRO A 268 -1.72 0.66 1.21
C PRO A 268 -2.83 1.62 1.68
N LEU A 269 -2.84 2.84 1.14
CA LEU A 269 -3.69 3.94 1.59
C LEU A 269 -5.18 3.73 1.33
N VAL A 270 -5.53 2.80 0.45
CA VAL A 270 -6.93 2.39 0.22
C VAL A 270 -7.58 1.88 1.49
N LEU A 271 -6.82 1.21 2.38
CA LEU A 271 -7.33 0.75 3.69
C LEU A 271 -7.92 1.90 4.52
N LEU A 272 -7.31 3.08 4.44
CA LEU A 272 -7.78 4.26 5.19
C LEU A 272 -9.17 4.72 4.73
N GLN A 273 -9.48 4.57 3.43
CA GLN A 273 -10.80 4.97 2.91
C GLN A 273 -11.88 4.00 3.32
N VAL A 274 -11.59 2.69 3.29
CA VAL A 274 -12.59 1.67 3.60
C VAL A 274 -12.93 1.68 5.10
N VAL A 275 -11.93 1.80 5.97
CA VAL A 275 -12.13 1.87 7.43
C VAL A 275 -12.82 3.18 7.85
N SER A 276 -12.69 4.25 7.05
CA SER A 276 -13.34 5.54 7.32
C SER A 276 -14.84 5.57 6.97
N ILE A 277 -15.37 4.52 6.32
CA ILE A 277 -16.79 4.41 5.97
C ILE A 277 -17.48 3.64 7.11
N PRO A 278 -18.37 4.26 7.91
CA PRO A 278 -19.12 3.51 8.90
C PRO A 278 -20.00 2.47 8.19
N VAL A 279 -19.86 1.21 8.58
CA VAL A 279 -20.79 0.15 8.19
C VAL A 279 -22.12 0.49 8.85
N GLN A 280 -23.14 0.79 8.03
CA GLN A 280 -24.53 0.98 8.48
C GLN A 280 -25.16 -0.36 8.81
#